data_a3854e8b50c9ecc7509207937c66232f
#
_entry.id   a3854e8b50c9ecc7509207937c66232f
#
_cell.length_a   1.000
_cell.length_b   1.000
_cell.length_c   1.000
_cell.angle_alpha   90.00
_cell.angle_beta   90.00
_cell.angle_gamma   90.00
#
_symmetry.space_group_name_H-M   'P 1'
#
loop_
_entity.id
_entity.type
_entity.pdbx_description
1 polymer ?
#
loop_
_entity_poly.entity_id
_entity_poly.type
_entity_poly.pdbx_seq_one_letter_code
_entity_poly.pdbx_strand_id
1 'polypeptide(L)'
;MGRSITTRELYDEIEAGSVPMILDVRNQDEFAAWQVEGPRPVPTRNLPIWLAVEAVDDLVKEIPADSVVICAHGNGSDLLLQMLSDEGLSVRNLEGGTSAWAELLVPKEIPDLPDGFVAWQVQRPSKACLSYVVGVPGHEAIVVDPARFTDCYLDLASSHDMRITHVIDTHVHADHITGGPALAAEVGAAYHVPIEDTGRAPTPFANDPLPDGATIALGNAAVRIMSIKMPGHTPGSTCINLPGSFLLTGDTVFVRGVGRPDLTGKAEELATELYHTVHDRLAPLDPGTMVLPAHWSFANEIAPDGLVRTELAQIFDSALLSEADMTRFIEEILTSLPSAPDTYDTIRLVNSGRQAASADEIEFLEIGKNQCAASTTT
;
A
#
# COMPACT_ATOMS: atom_id res chain seq x y z
N MET A 1 -2.65 3.42 35.80
CA MET A 1 -2.81 3.66 34.34
C MET A 1 -2.00 2.63 33.61
N GLY A 2 -2.63 1.82 32.77
CA GLY A 2 -1.91 0.87 31.92
C GLY A 2 -0.91 1.61 31.02
N ARG A 3 0.20 0.95 30.68
CA ARG A 3 1.18 1.50 29.71
C ARG A 3 0.51 1.51 28.33
N SER A 4 0.70 2.55 27.55
CA SER A 4 0.28 2.59 26.15
C SER A 4 1.48 2.37 25.21
N ILE A 5 1.18 2.05 23.97
CA ILE A 5 2.14 1.94 22.87
C ILE A 5 1.53 2.62 21.63
N THR A 6 2.31 3.44 20.96
CA THR A 6 1.90 4.06 19.70
C THR A 6 1.92 3.04 18.55
N THR A 7 1.23 3.34 17.45
CA THR A 7 1.24 2.48 16.25
C THR A 7 2.64 2.34 15.68
N ARG A 8 3.45 3.40 15.71
CA ARG A 8 4.84 3.36 15.22
C ARG A 8 5.73 2.50 16.10
N GLU A 9 5.67 2.65 17.42
CA GLU A 9 6.44 1.81 18.33
C GLU A 9 6.04 0.32 18.19
N LEU A 10 4.73 0.04 18.07
CA LEU A 10 4.26 -1.33 17.85
C LEU A 10 4.81 -1.92 16.54
N TYR A 11 4.80 -1.14 15.45
CA TYR A 11 5.37 -1.57 14.18
C TYR A 11 6.87 -1.89 14.30
N ASP A 12 7.64 -1.01 14.92
CA ASP A 12 9.08 -1.17 15.13
C ASP A 12 9.39 -2.40 16.00
N GLU A 13 8.59 -2.66 17.03
CA GLU A 13 8.70 -3.86 17.86
C GLU A 13 8.31 -5.15 17.11
N ILE A 14 7.29 -5.10 16.23
CA ILE A 14 6.95 -6.24 15.37
C ILE A 14 8.11 -6.53 14.41
N GLU A 15 8.69 -5.49 13.80
CA GLU A 15 9.86 -5.63 12.93
C GLU A 15 11.06 -6.23 13.66
N ALA A 16 11.29 -5.82 14.92
CA ALA A 16 12.33 -6.37 15.78
C ALA A 16 12.02 -7.80 16.29
N GLY A 17 10.77 -8.25 16.20
CA GLY A 17 10.33 -9.54 16.73
C GLY A 17 10.25 -9.57 18.25
N SER A 18 10.00 -8.42 18.89
CA SER A 18 9.96 -8.25 20.35
C SER A 18 8.57 -8.25 20.96
N VAL A 19 7.49 -8.21 20.15
CA VAL A 19 6.11 -8.27 20.62
C VAL A 19 5.77 -9.70 21.04
N PRO A 20 5.47 -9.96 22.34
CA PRO A 20 5.22 -11.33 22.80
C PRO A 20 3.88 -11.88 22.29
N MET A 21 2.82 -11.05 22.29
CA MET A 21 1.49 -11.40 21.82
C MET A 21 0.64 -10.15 21.59
N ILE A 22 -0.31 -10.25 20.66
CA ILE A 22 -1.42 -9.31 20.50
C ILE A 22 -2.70 -9.97 21.04
N LEU A 23 -3.41 -9.29 21.94
CA LEU A 23 -4.77 -9.61 22.36
C LEU A 23 -5.73 -8.65 21.67
N ASP A 24 -6.40 -9.11 20.64
CA ASP A 24 -7.42 -8.32 19.93
C ASP A 24 -8.78 -8.54 20.59
N VAL A 25 -9.35 -7.49 21.18
CA VAL A 25 -10.62 -7.55 21.90
C VAL A 25 -11.83 -7.07 21.10
N ARG A 26 -11.67 -6.89 19.79
CA ARG A 26 -12.78 -6.63 18.87
C ARG A 26 -13.68 -7.86 18.71
N ASN A 27 -14.87 -7.65 18.14
CA ASN A 27 -15.75 -8.74 17.80
C ASN A 27 -15.10 -9.71 16.79
N GLN A 28 -15.61 -10.92 16.72
CA GLN A 28 -15.04 -11.96 15.85
C GLN A 28 -15.14 -11.64 14.36
N ASP A 29 -16.21 -10.97 13.94
CA ASP A 29 -16.44 -10.53 12.57
C ASP A 29 -15.46 -9.42 12.17
N GLU A 30 -15.22 -8.43 13.04
CA GLU A 30 -14.22 -7.39 12.84
C GLU A 30 -12.79 -7.97 12.74
N PHE A 31 -12.47 -8.92 13.63
CA PHE A 31 -11.18 -9.61 13.60
C PHE A 31 -11.01 -10.48 12.36
N ALA A 32 -12.06 -11.17 11.92
CA ALA A 32 -12.02 -11.97 10.70
C ALA A 32 -11.90 -11.12 9.44
N ALA A 33 -12.45 -9.88 9.43
CA ALA A 33 -12.33 -8.97 8.30
C ALA A 33 -10.88 -8.52 8.09
N TRP A 34 -10.16 -8.19 9.17
CA TRP A 34 -8.73 -7.88 9.11
C TRP A 34 -8.10 -7.81 10.51
N GLN A 35 -6.78 -7.97 10.57
CA GLN A 35 -5.99 -8.01 11.79
C GLN A 35 -4.83 -7.02 11.70
N VAL A 36 -4.28 -6.65 12.87
CA VAL A 36 -3.00 -5.94 12.92
C VAL A 36 -1.90 -6.90 12.48
N GLU A 37 -1.29 -6.59 11.36
CA GLU A 37 -0.18 -7.33 10.78
C GLU A 37 0.98 -6.39 10.48
N GLY A 38 2.20 -6.91 10.59
CA GLY A 38 3.42 -6.19 10.30
C GLY A 38 4.40 -7.04 9.49
N PRO A 39 5.67 -6.61 9.40
CA PRO A 39 6.68 -7.30 8.59
C PRO A 39 7.03 -8.71 9.10
N ARG A 40 6.62 -9.05 10.33
CA ARG A 40 6.80 -10.38 10.91
C ARG A 40 5.51 -10.86 11.55
N PRO A 41 5.25 -12.18 11.56
CA PRO A 41 4.11 -12.73 12.27
C PRO A 41 4.23 -12.52 13.78
N VAL A 42 3.13 -12.15 14.42
CA VAL A 42 3.00 -12.00 15.87
C VAL A 42 1.95 -12.98 16.36
N PRO A 43 2.19 -13.73 17.47
CA PRO A 43 1.13 -14.51 18.10
C PRO A 43 -0.07 -13.61 18.42
N THR A 44 -1.23 -13.89 17.84
CA THR A 44 -2.43 -13.07 18.01
C THR A 44 -3.57 -13.94 18.50
N ARG A 45 -4.28 -13.44 19.51
CA ARG A 45 -5.50 -14.06 20.04
C ARG A 45 -6.64 -13.07 19.96
N ASN A 46 -7.76 -13.47 19.35
CA ASN A 46 -9.00 -12.72 19.45
C ASN A 46 -9.84 -13.23 20.61
N LEU A 47 -10.26 -12.31 21.47
CA LEU A 47 -11.21 -12.56 22.54
C LEU A 47 -12.05 -11.29 22.73
N PRO A 48 -13.32 -11.27 22.25
CA PRO A 48 -14.18 -10.11 22.39
C PRO A 48 -14.22 -9.55 23.81
N ILE A 49 -14.22 -8.22 23.94
CA ILE A 49 -14.00 -7.50 25.21
C ILE A 49 -14.89 -8.03 26.36
N TRP A 50 -16.15 -8.35 26.07
CA TRP A 50 -17.09 -8.86 27.06
C TRP A 50 -16.71 -10.24 27.59
N LEU A 51 -16.13 -11.12 26.75
CA LEU A 51 -15.55 -12.39 27.19
C LEU A 51 -14.22 -12.19 27.92
N ALA A 52 -13.39 -11.26 27.45
CA ALA A 52 -12.10 -10.98 28.07
C ALA A 52 -12.23 -10.48 29.51
N VAL A 53 -13.24 -9.64 29.79
CA VAL A 53 -13.54 -9.14 31.13
C VAL A 53 -14.00 -10.26 32.07
N GLU A 54 -14.73 -11.25 31.55
CA GLU A 54 -15.17 -12.45 32.36
C GLU A 54 -14.03 -13.45 32.58
N ALA A 55 -13.00 -13.44 31.71
CA ALA A 55 -11.91 -14.41 31.70
C ALA A 55 -10.59 -13.89 32.31
N VAL A 56 -10.59 -12.80 33.07
CA VAL A 56 -9.36 -12.13 33.57
C VAL A 56 -8.44 -13.09 34.31
N ASP A 57 -8.98 -13.95 35.21
CA ASP A 57 -8.21 -14.93 35.98
C ASP A 57 -7.44 -15.95 35.11
N ASP A 58 -7.97 -16.26 33.92
CA ASP A 58 -7.33 -17.16 32.97
C ASP A 58 -6.36 -16.37 32.06
N LEU A 59 -6.72 -15.17 31.65
CA LEU A 59 -5.84 -14.29 30.85
C LEU A 59 -4.54 -14.01 31.59
N VAL A 60 -4.57 -13.76 32.90
CA VAL A 60 -3.36 -13.51 33.70
C VAL A 60 -2.39 -14.70 33.69
N LYS A 61 -2.89 -15.93 33.52
CA LYS A 61 -2.05 -17.14 33.45
C LYS A 61 -1.54 -17.45 32.05
N GLU A 62 -2.29 -17.03 31.03
CA GLU A 62 -2.08 -17.44 29.63
C GLU A 62 -1.37 -16.39 28.77
N ILE A 63 -1.53 -15.09 29.10
CA ILE A 63 -0.97 -14.01 28.31
C ILE A 63 0.38 -13.59 28.86
N PRO A 64 1.43 -13.52 28.02
CA PRO A 64 2.72 -12.98 28.43
C PRO A 64 2.63 -11.53 28.90
N ALA A 65 3.47 -11.15 29.87
CA ALA A 65 3.65 -9.75 30.22
C ALA A 65 4.10 -8.95 28.98
N ASP A 66 3.82 -7.64 28.98
CA ASP A 66 4.08 -6.71 27.88
C ASP A 66 3.36 -7.03 26.55
N SER A 67 2.38 -7.96 26.55
CA SER A 67 1.46 -8.16 25.44
C SER A 67 0.69 -6.87 25.12
N VAL A 68 0.27 -6.71 23.86
CA VAL A 68 -0.46 -5.52 23.40
C VAL A 68 -1.94 -5.84 23.27
N VAL A 69 -2.78 -5.11 23.98
CA VAL A 69 -4.25 -5.19 23.87
C VAL A 69 -4.71 -4.21 22.79
N ILE A 70 -5.57 -4.68 21.90
CA ILE A 70 -6.05 -3.88 20.75
C ILE A 70 -7.57 -3.90 20.73
N CYS A 71 -8.20 -2.72 20.67
CA CYS A 71 -9.62 -2.53 20.36
C CYS A 71 -9.79 -1.61 19.14
N ALA A 72 -11.00 -1.30 18.73
CA ALA A 72 -11.24 -0.48 17.53
C ALA A 72 -10.61 0.93 17.64
N HIS A 73 -10.81 1.64 18.76
CA HIS A 73 -10.42 3.05 18.92
C HIS A 73 -9.51 3.33 20.13
N GLY A 74 -8.94 2.31 20.76
CA GLY A 74 -8.01 2.45 21.90
C GLY A 74 -8.64 2.73 23.26
N ASN A 75 -9.94 2.99 23.36
CA ASN A 75 -10.63 3.35 24.62
C ASN A 75 -11.47 2.20 25.20
N GLY A 76 -11.88 1.23 24.38
CA GLY A 76 -12.74 0.11 24.80
C GLY A 76 -12.05 -0.91 25.70
N SER A 77 -10.73 -0.89 25.78
CA SER A 77 -9.92 -1.85 26.53
C SER A 77 -9.52 -1.37 27.94
N ASP A 78 -9.79 -0.12 28.31
CA ASP A 78 -9.29 0.49 29.55
C ASP A 78 -9.71 -0.29 30.81
N LEU A 79 -10.97 -0.76 30.88
CA LEU A 79 -11.45 -1.57 31.99
C LEU A 79 -10.68 -2.89 32.09
N LEU A 80 -10.48 -3.56 30.96
CA LEU A 80 -9.73 -4.83 30.92
C LEU A 80 -8.28 -4.63 31.35
N LEU A 81 -7.62 -3.57 30.87
CA LEU A 81 -6.25 -3.23 31.26
C LEU A 81 -6.14 -2.99 32.78
N GLN A 82 -7.10 -2.28 33.35
CA GLN A 82 -7.14 -2.06 34.79
C GLN A 82 -7.28 -3.39 35.56
N MET A 83 -8.22 -4.24 35.15
CA MET A 83 -8.44 -5.54 35.79
C MET A 83 -7.20 -6.44 35.70
N LEU A 84 -6.56 -6.52 34.53
CA LEU A 84 -5.32 -7.31 34.36
C LEU A 84 -4.18 -6.76 35.23
N SER A 85 -4.08 -5.43 35.34
CA SER A 85 -3.09 -4.76 36.19
C SER A 85 -3.32 -5.03 37.67
N ASP A 86 -4.58 -5.01 38.13
CA ASP A 86 -4.95 -5.31 39.52
C ASP A 86 -4.58 -6.75 39.91
N GLU A 87 -4.61 -7.66 38.94
CA GLU A 87 -4.15 -9.07 39.10
C GLU A 87 -2.64 -9.24 38.84
N GLY A 88 -1.90 -8.14 38.65
CA GLY A 88 -0.44 -8.14 38.53
C GLY A 88 0.12 -8.40 37.13
N LEU A 89 -0.72 -8.49 36.09
CA LEU A 89 -0.27 -8.61 34.71
C LEU A 89 -0.08 -7.24 34.06
N SER A 90 1.15 -6.93 33.67
CA SER A 90 1.46 -5.72 32.91
C SER A 90 1.25 -5.95 31.42
N VAL A 91 0.29 -5.26 30.83
CA VAL A 91 0.01 -5.24 29.37
C VAL A 91 -0.01 -3.79 28.87
N ARG A 92 0.05 -3.61 27.56
CA ARG A 92 0.05 -2.29 26.92
C ARG A 92 -1.20 -2.13 26.06
N ASN A 93 -1.71 -0.90 25.95
CA ASN A 93 -2.82 -0.57 25.07
C ASN A 93 -2.32 0.08 23.78
N LEU A 94 -2.80 -0.37 22.63
CA LEU A 94 -2.52 0.32 21.37
C LEU A 94 -3.30 1.66 21.35
N GLU A 95 -2.58 2.76 21.31
CA GLU A 95 -3.18 4.12 21.22
C GLU A 95 -3.97 4.25 19.91
N GLY A 96 -5.22 4.70 20.02
CA GLY A 96 -6.14 4.81 18.89
C GLY A 96 -6.60 3.49 18.28
N GLY A 97 -6.14 2.34 18.78
CA GLY A 97 -6.59 1.03 18.37
C GLY A 97 -6.33 0.70 16.90
N THR A 98 -7.20 -0.13 16.32
CA THR A 98 -7.08 -0.51 14.89
C THR A 98 -7.34 0.66 13.94
N SER A 99 -8.13 1.67 14.32
CA SER A 99 -8.32 2.88 13.51
C SER A 99 -7.00 3.63 13.31
N ALA A 100 -6.22 3.84 14.38
CA ALA A 100 -4.90 4.47 14.26
C ALA A 100 -3.90 3.57 13.49
N TRP A 101 -3.98 2.24 13.66
CA TRP A 101 -3.16 1.32 12.86
C TRP A 101 -3.49 1.40 11.36
N ALA A 102 -4.75 1.63 11.01
CA ALA A 102 -5.18 1.79 9.63
C ALA A 102 -4.55 3.02 8.94
N GLU A 103 -4.16 4.03 9.69
CA GLU A 103 -3.55 5.28 9.23
C GLU A 103 -2.03 5.24 9.19
N LEU A 104 -1.41 4.24 9.83
CA LEU A 104 0.05 4.16 9.95
C LEU A 104 0.72 4.12 8.58
N LEU A 105 1.62 5.07 8.36
CA LEU A 105 2.55 5.11 7.23
C LEU A 105 3.99 4.97 7.73
N VAL A 106 4.74 4.09 7.10
CA VAL A 106 6.11 3.76 7.48
C VAL A 106 7.05 4.01 6.31
N PRO A 107 7.80 5.12 6.29
CA PRO A 107 8.78 5.38 5.25
C PRO A 107 10.01 4.50 5.43
N LYS A 108 10.48 3.90 4.33
CA LYS A 108 11.72 3.15 4.21
C LYS A 108 12.55 3.77 3.08
N GLU A 109 13.78 4.15 3.37
CA GLU A 109 14.68 4.75 2.39
C GLU A 109 15.07 3.73 1.31
N ILE A 110 15.06 4.16 0.04
CA ILE A 110 15.49 3.35 -1.09
C ILE A 110 16.96 3.64 -1.34
N PRO A 111 17.85 2.62 -1.26
CA PRO A 111 19.29 2.80 -1.45
C PRO A 111 19.69 2.86 -2.94
N ASP A 112 20.97 3.13 -3.17
CA ASP A 112 21.66 2.98 -4.47
C ASP A 112 21.03 3.81 -5.61
N LEU A 113 20.62 5.04 -5.30
CA LEU A 113 20.04 5.98 -6.27
C LEU A 113 21.11 6.73 -7.06
N PRO A 114 20.79 7.24 -8.27
CA PRO A 114 21.66 8.14 -8.99
C PRO A 114 22.00 9.39 -8.17
N ASP A 115 23.20 9.96 -8.42
CA ASP A 115 23.72 11.12 -7.70
C ASP A 115 22.69 12.25 -7.62
N GLY A 116 22.46 12.74 -6.41
CA GLY A 116 21.56 13.84 -6.11
C GLY A 116 20.12 13.43 -5.81
N PHE A 117 19.72 12.18 -6.04
CA PHE A 117 18.38 11.70 -5.69
C PHE A 117 18.32 11.13 -4.27
N VAL A 118 17.14 11.30 -3.67
CA VAL A 118 16.69 10.56 -2.48
C VAL A 118 15.29 10.01 -2.77
N ALA A 119 14.97 8.84 -2.22
CA ALA A 119 13.64 8.27 -2.37
C ALA A 119 13.25 7.40 -1.17
N TRP A 120 11.94 7.32 -0.94
CA TRP A 120 11.34 6.47 0.10
C TRP A 120 10.17 5.67 -0.49
N GLN A 121 10.12 4.41 -0.09
CA GLN A 121 8.93 3.60 -0.15
C GLN A 121 8.14 3.83 1.16
N VAL A 122 6.95 4.39 1.06
CA VAL A 122 6.07 4.63 2.21
C VAL A 122 5.05 3.50 2.28
N GLN A 123 5.21 2.65 3.27
CA GLN A 123 4.39 1.45 3.48
C GLN A 123 3.19 1.76 4.34
N ARG A 124 2.00 1.29 3.94
CA ARG A 124 0.76 1.26 4.74
C ARG A 124 0.43 -0.19 5.11
N PRO A 125 0.88 -0.69 6.29
CA PRO A 125 0.79 -2.11 6.65
C PRO A 125 -0.63 -2.64 6.67
N SER A 126 -1.60 -1.85 7.14
CA SER A 126 -3.02 -2.24 7.23
C SER A 126 -3.65 -2.61 5.89
N LYS A 127 -3.18 -2.01 4.79
CA LYS A 127 -3.67 -2.23 3.42
C LYS A 127 -2.70 -3.04 2.57
N ALA A 128 -1.48 -3.24 3.05
CA ALA A 128 -0.36 -3.72 2.24
C ALA A 128 -0.18 -2.89 0.95
N CYS A 129 -0.30 -1.56 1.08
CA CYS A 129 -0.13 -0.60 -0.01
C CYS A 129 1.19 0.13 0.13
N LEU A 130 1.75 0.52 -1.00
CA LEU A 130 3.02 1.22 -1.13
C LEU A 130 2.82 2.49 -1.93
N SER A 131 3.39 3.57 -1.43
CA SER A 131 3.50 4.84 -2.12
C SER A 131 4.95 5.31 -2.10
N TYR A 132 5.29 6.34 -2.87
CA TYR A 132 6.68 6.71 -3.04
C TYR A 132 6.86 8.22 -2.98
N VAL A 133 7.97 8.64 -2.36
CA VAL A 133 8.50 10.02 -2.46
C VAL A 133 9.84 9.91 -3.17
N VAL A 134 10.02 10.66 -4.25
CA VAL A 134 11.27 10.72 -5.00
C VAL A 134 11.64 12.18 -5.22
N GLY A 135 12.83 12.58 -4.85
CA GLY A 135 13.20 13.98 -4.94
C GLY A 135 14.70 14.25 -4.99
N VAL A 136 15.04 15.53 -5.08
CA VAL A 136 16.39 16.05 -5.00
C VAL A 136 16.45 17.03 -3.83
N PRO A 137 17.23 16.75 -2.77
CA PRO A 137 17.33 17.62 -1.60
C PRO A 137 17.61 19.08 -1.96
N GLY A 138 16.88 20.00 -1.36
CA GLY A 138 16.94 21.43 -1.65
C GLY A 138 16.23 21.86 -2.94
N HIS A 139 15.57 20.94 -3.64
CA HIS A 139 14.89 21.18 -4.91
C HIS A 139 13.46 20.62 -4.94
N GLU A 140 13.11 19.90 -6.01
CA GLU A 140 11.78 19.35 -6.20
C GLU A 140 11.69 17.87 -5.81
N ALA A 141 10.45 17.47 -5.48
CA ALA A 141 10.06 16.08 -5.30
C ALA A 141 8.76 15.76 -6.03
N ILE A 142 8.55 14.48 -6.29
CA ILE A 142 7.28 13.89 -6.70
C ILE A 142 6.78 12.94 -5.61
N VAL A 143 5.47 12.76 -5.53
CA VAL A 143 4.82 11.73 -4.73
C VAL A 143 4.01 10.83 -5.66
N VAL A 144 4.14 9.52 -5.51
CA VAL A 144 3.46 8.52 -6.35
C VAL A 144 2.57 7.65 -5.48
N ASP A 145 1.32 7.47 -5.89
CA ASP A 145 0.27 6.68 -5.24
C ASP A 145 0.04 7.04 -3.76
N PRO A 146 -0.10 8.32 -3.38
CA PRO A 146 -0.19 8.70 -1.98
C PRO A 146 -1.46 8.18 -1.32
N ALA A 147 -1.34 7.65 -0.11
CA ALA A 147 -2.46 7.42 0.77
C ALA A 147 -3.13 8.76 1.18
N ARG A 148 -4.39 8.72 1.61
CA ARG A 148 -5.13 9.93 2.03
C ARG A 148 -4.57 10.65 3.26
N PHE A 149 -3.65 10.04 4.00
CA PHE A 149 -2.94 10.60 5.16
C PHE A 149 -1.67 11.31 4.68
N THR A 150 -1.74 12.61 4.43
CA THR A 150 -0.71 13.34 3.68
C THR A 150 0.49 13.80 4.50
N ASP A 151 0.38 13.88 5.81
CA ASP A 151 1.42 14.42 6.72
C ASP A 151 2.79 13.75 6.51
N CYS A 152 2.81 12.43 6.34
CA CYS A 152 4.06 11.69 6.12
C CYS A 152 4.84 12.17 4.90
N TYR A 153 4.15 12.48 3.80
CA TYR A 153 4.78 12.98 2.56
C TYR A 153 5.28 14.41 2.72
N LEU A 154 4.51 15.24 3.42
CA LEU A 154 4.88 16.63 3.75
C LEU A 154 6.12 16.66 4.64
N ASP A 155 6.16 15.83 5.68
CA ASP A 155 7.28 15.72 6.61
C ASP A 155 8.56 15.25 5.89
N LEU A 156 8.46 14.23 5.04
CA LEU A 156 9.59 13.75 4.24
C LEU A 156 10.14 14.84 3.32
N ALA A 157 9.27 15.54 2.61
CA ALA A 157 9.68 16.64 1.73
C ALA A 157 10.32 17.79 2.54
N SER A 158 9.67 18.21 3.63
CA SER A 158 10.15 19.30 4.49
C SER A 158 11.49 18.99 5.15
N SER A 159 11.68 17.76 5.64
CA SER A 159 12.94 17.37 6.31
C SER A 159 14.17 17.35 5.38
N HIS A 160 13.96 17.41 4.06
CA HIS A 160 15.00 17.43 3.03
C HIS A 160 14.99 18.74 2.21
N ASP A 161 14.29 19.78 2.68
CA ASP A 161 14.13 21.06 1.97
C ASP A 161 13.58 20.87 0.53
N MET A 162 12.73 19.88 0.31
CA MET A 162 12.16 19.59 -1.00
C MET A 162 10.76 20.21 -1.14
N ARG A 163 10.42 20.64 -2.36
CA ARG A 163 9.09 21.11 -2.73
C ARG A 163 8.40 20.06 -3.59
N ILE A 164 7.29 19.51 -3.14
CA ILE A 164 6.47 18.60 -3.94
C ILE A 164 5.88 19.40 -5.12
N THR A 165 6.20 19.01 -6.35
CA THR A 165 5.75 19.68 -7.58
C THR A 165 4.82 18.83 -8.42
N HIS A 166 4.85 17.51 -8.25
CA HIS A 166 4.00 16.56 -8.94
C HIS A 166 3.50 15.51 -7.97
N VAL A 167 2.22 15.21 -8.05
CA VAL A 167 1.56 14.11 -7.36
C VAL A 167 0.94 13.22 -8.43
N ILE A 168 1.28 11.94 -8.41
CA ILE A 168 0.97 11.01 -9.50
C ILE A 168 0.23 9.81 -8.92
N ASP A 169 -0.95 9.49 -9.45
CA ASP A 169 -1.56 8.17 -9.29
C ASP A 169 -1.24 7.35 -10.54
N THR A 170 -0.62 6.20 -10.36
CA THR A 170 -0.24 5.27 -11.45
C THR A 170 -1.47 4.75 -12.21
N HIS A 171 -2.61 4.69 -11.54
CA HIS A 171 -3.90 4.28 -12.06
C HIS A 171 -5.03 4.78 -11.13
N VAL A 172 -6.29 4.60 -11.49
CA VAL A 172 -7.41 4.82 -10.55
C VAL A 172 -7.50 3.62 -9.62
N HIS A 173 -7.01 3.80 -8.39
CA HIS A 173 -7.00 2.76 -7.34
C HIS A 173 -8.40 2.24 -7.03
N ALA A 174 -8.51 0.93 -6.81
CA ALA A 174 -9.76 0.25 -6.48
C ALA A 174 -9.82 -0.19 -5.00
N ASP A 175 -8.71 -0.28 -4.32
CA ASP A 175 -8.55 -0.87 -2.98
C ASP A 175 -8.45 0.14 -1.85
N HIS A 176 -8.09 1.39 -2.15
CA HIS A 176 -7.99 2.49 -1.17
C HIS A 176 -8.35 3.85 -1.79
N ILE A 177 -8.65 4.81 -0.93
CA ILE A 177 -8.89 6.20 -1.35
C ILE A 177 -7.55 6.91 -1.48
N THR A 178 -7.29 7.46 -2.68
CA THR A 178 -6.07 8.23 -2.94
C THR A 178 -6.05 9.56 -2.20
N GLY A 179 -4.86 9.95 -1.73
CA GLY A 179 -4.55 11.30 -1.25
C GLY A 179 -4.18 12.26 -2.38
N GLY A 180 -4.05 11.79 -3.62
CA GLY A 180 -3.49 12.53 -4.74
C GLY A 180 -4.08 13.91 -4.96
N PRO A 181 -5.40 14.07 -5.18
CA PRO A 181 -6.01 15.38 -5.39
C PRO A 181 -5.86 16.32 -4.18
N ALA A 182 -5.99 15.79 -2.96
CA ALA A 182 -5.90 16.60 -1.73
C ALA A 182 -4.48 17.11 -1.50
N LEU A 183 -3.48 16.21 -1.58
CA LEU A 183 -2.07 16.58 -1.43
C LEU A 183 -1.64 17.60 -2.49
N ALA A 184 -2.00 17.36 -3.76
CA ALA A 184 -1.66 18.28 -4.84
C ALA A 184 -2.26 19.68 -4.63
N ALA A 185 -3.53 19.75 -4.20
CA ALA A 185 -4.20 21.03 -3.91
C ALA A 185 -3.55 21.75 -2.72
N GLU A 186 -3.16 21.02 -1.68
CA GLU A 186 -2.55 21.57 -0.46
C GLU A 186 -1.19 22.22 -0.75
N VAL A 187 -0.34 21.57 -1.57
CA VAL A 187 1.03 22.07 -1.85
C VAL A 187 1.12 22.87 -3.16
N GLY A 188 0.02 22.97 -3.93
CA GLY A 188 0.01 23.63 -5.23
C GLY A 188 0.80 22.88 -6.31
N ALA A 189 0.84 21.56 -6.22
CA ALA A 189 1.49 20.68 -7.19
C ALA A 189 0.57 20.34 -8.37
N ALA A 190 1.15 19.93 -9.50
CA ALA A 190 0.40 19.30 -10.58
C ALA A 190 -0.04 17.89 -10.16
N TYR A 191 -1.32 17.56 -10.39
CA TYR A 191 -1.84 16.22 -10.15
C TYR A 191 -1.99 15.47 -11.46
N HIS A 192 -1.56 14.21 -11.47
CA HIS A 192 -1.56 13.34 -12.63
C HIS A 192 -2.26 12.02 -12.31
N VAL A 193 -3.35 11.75 -13.00
CA VAL A 193 -4.02 10.44 -13.01
C VAL A 193 -4.39 10.10 -14.45
N PRO A 194 -4.29 8.81 -14.88
CA PRO A 194 -4.58 8.43 -16.26
C PRO A 194 -6.01 8.78 -16.69
N ILE A 195 -6.15 9.45 -17.82
CA ILE A 195 -7.45 9.84 -18.37
C ILE A 195 -8.24 8.63 -18.87
N GLU A 196 -7.56 7.56 -19.23
CA GLU A 196 -8.15 6.30 -19.65
C GLU A 196 -8.97 5.68 -18.52
N ASP A 197 -8.57 5.91 -17.26
CA ASP A 197 -9.23 5.37 -16.07
C ASP A 197 -10.32 6.30 -15.54
N THR A 198 -10.08 7.62 -15.53
CA THR A 198 -11.08 8.59 -15.08
C THR A 198 -12.20 8.78 -16.11
N GLY A 199 -11.96 8.36 -17.35
CA GLY A 199 -12.77 8.69 -18.51
C GLY A 199 -12.56 10.13 -18.96
N ARG A 200 -13.09 10.45 -20.13
CA ARG A 200 -12.91 11.79 -20.74
C ARG A 200 -13.84 12.86 -20.15
N ALA A 201 -14.61 12.53 -19.14
CA ALA A 201 -15.46 13.50 -18.44
C ALA A 201 -14.60 14.41 -17.54
N PRO A 202 -14.97 15.68 -17.34
CA PRO A 202 -14.29 16.54 -16.40
C PRO A 202 -14.31 15.93 -15.00
N THR A 203 -13.16 15.88 -14.34
CA THR A 203 -13.03 15.50 -12.92
C THR A 203 -13.29 16.72 -12.04
N PRO A 204 -13.72 16.56 -10.77
CA PRO A 204 -13.89 17.68 -9.84
C PRO A 204 -12.57 18.26 -9.34
N PHE A 205 -11.45 17.66 -9.70
CA PHE A 205 -10.07 18.10 -9.41
C PHE A 205 -9.32 18.41 -10.69
N ALA A 206 -8.31 19.27 -10.60
CA ALA A 206 -7.40 19.53 -11.69
C ALA A 206 -6.57 18.26 -11.99
N ASN A 207 -6.51 17.88 -13.25
CA ASN A 207 -5.75 16.71 -13.71
C ASN A 207 -4.96 17.07 -14.95
N ASP A 208 -3.67 16.75 -14.94
CA ASP A 208 -2.73 16.92 -16.06
C ASP A 208 -2.10 15.56 -16.40
N PRO A 209 -2.80 14.69 -17.17
CA PRO A 209 -2.36 13.32 -17.40
C PRO A 209 -1.00 13.26 -18.11
N LEU A 210 -0.13 12.37 -17.62
CA LEU A 210 1.19 12.16 -18.22
C LEU A 210 1.07 11.31 -19.49
N PRO A 211 1.52 11.83 -20.67
CA PRO A 211 1.66 11.02 -21.88
C PRO A 211 2.72 9.92 -21.71
N ASP A 212 2.65 8.88 -22.54
CA ASP A 212 3.71 7.87 -22.65
C ASP A 212 5.04 8.55 -23.04
N GLY A 213 6.10 8.26 -22.29
CA GLY A 213 7.42 8.87 -22.48
C GLY A 213 7.55 10.31 -21.96
N ALA A 214 6.55 10.86 -21.27
CA ALA A 214 6.71 12.17 -20.63
C ALA A 214 7.82 12.14 -19.59
N THR A 215 8.56 13.25 -19.46
CA THR A 215 9.68 13.34 -18.51
C THR A 215 9.49 14.47 -17.52
N ILE A 216 9.78 14.20 -16.25
CA ILE A 216 9.81 15.17 -15.15
C ILE A 216 11.27 15.42 -14.76
N ALA A 217 11.68 16.67 -14.74
CA ALA A 217 12.98 17.09 -14.24
C ALA A 217 12.85 17.51 -12.77
N LEU A 218 13.76 17.04 -11.92
CA LEU A 218 13.85 17.46 -10.53
C LEU A 218 15.19 18.16 -10.31
N GLY A 219 15.16 19.43 -9.92
CA GLY A 219 16.34 20.23 -9.70
C GLY A 219 17.28 20.25 -10.92
N ASN A 220 18.57 20.10 -10.64
CA ASN A 220 19.63 20.02 -11.64
C ASN A 220 20.07 18.59 -11.96
N ALA A 221 19.30 17.58 -11.55
CA ALA A 221 19.64 16.18 -11.77
C ALA A 221 19.78 15.87 -13.27
N ALA A 222 20.84 15.13 -13.63
CA ALA A 222 21.08 14.75 -15.02
C ALA A 222 20.07 13.72 -15.53
N VAL A 223 19.59 12.86 -14.62
CA VAL A 223 18.57 11.85 -14.91
C VAL A 223 17.19 12.49 -14.75
N ARG A 224 16.26 12.13 -15.64
CA ARG A 224 14.86 12.56 -15.59
C ARG A 224 13.97 11.38 -15.30
N ILE A 225 12.96 11.61 -14.47
CA ILE A 225 11.91 10.63 -14.24
C ILE A 225 11.05 10.56 -15.51
N MET A 226 10.65 9.35 -15.91
CA MET A 226 9.89 9.09 -17.13
C MET A 226 8.64 8.28 -16.83
N SER A 227 7.50 8.69 -17.39
CA SER A 227 6.28 7.89 -17.41
C SER A 227 6.29 6.87 -18.54
N ILE A 228 5.84 5.66 -18.28
CA ILE A 228 5.72 4.57 -19.25
C ILE A 228 4.32 3.97 -19.12
N LYS A 229 3.51 4.06 -20.17
CA LYS A 229 2.18 3.44 -20.18
C LYS A 229 2.30 1.92 -20.22
N MET A 230 1.66 1.25 -19.29
CA MET A 230 1.68 -0.20 -19.13
C MET A 230 0.27 -0.74 -18.82
N PRO A 231 -0.67 -0.66 -19.79
CA PRO A 231 -2.06 -1.10 -19.57
C PRO A 231 -2.15 -2.59 -19.29
N GLY A 232 -3.21 -2.99 -18.57
CA GLY A 232 -3.48 -4.38 -18.23
C GLY A 232 -4.24 -4.53 -16.94
N HIS A 233 -3.74 -4.01 -15.82
CA HIS A 233 -4.52 -3.91 -14.59
C HIS A 233 -5.67 -2.91 -14.76
N THR A 234 -5.37 -1.73 -15.26
CA THR A 234 -6.34 -0.77 -15.77
C THR A 234 -5.95 -0.33 -17.18
N PRO A 235 -6.88 0.28 -17.96
CA PRO A 235 -6.54 0.83 -19.27
C PRO A 235 -5.48 1.93 -19.22
N GLY A 236 -5.41 2.64 -18.09
CA GLY A 236 -4.52 3.78 -17.89
C GLY A 236 -3.23 3.47 -17.14
N SER A 237 -3.04 2.25 -16.65
CA SER A 237 -1.87 1.89 -15.83
C SER A 237 -0.57 2.48 -16.39
N THR A 238 0.16 3.18 -15.52
CA THR A 238 1.36 3.93 -15.86
C THR A 238 2.46 3.62 -14.85
N CYS A 239 3.61 3.19 -15.32
CA CYS A 239 4.81 3.04 -14.50
C CYS A 239 5.63 4.32 -14.48
N ILE A 240 6.36 4.56 -13.40
CA ILE A 240 7.26 5.70 -13.24
C ILE A 240 8.69 5.17 -13.15
N ASN A 241 9.50 5.52 -14.13
CA ASN A 241 10.86 5.03 -14.29
C ASN A 241 11.89 6.10 -13.91
N LEU A 242 12.81 5.75 -13.04
CA LEU A 242 14.08 6.46 -12.85
C LEU A 242 15.17 5.65 -13.56
N PRO A 243 15.54 6.02 -14.80
CA PRO A 243 16.46 5.23 -15.61
C PRO A 243 17.80 4.95 -14.92
N GLY A 244 18.23 3.69 -15.00
CA GLY A 244 19.46 3.23 -14.34
C GLY A 244 19.33 2.96 -12.84
N SER A 245 18.10 2.97 -12.30
CA SER A 245 17.83 2.70 -10.89
C SER A 245 16.59 1.83 -10.70
N PHE A 246 15.39 2.41 -10.74
CA PHE A 246 14.16 1.69 -10.42
C PHE A 246 12.99 2.00 -11.37
N LEU A 247 12.01 1.10 -11.33
CA LEU A 247 10.71 1.24 -11.95
C LEU A 247 9.62 1.10 -10.86
N LEU A 248 8.82 2.15 -10.63
CA LEU A 248 7.60 2.08 -9.85
C LEU A 248 6.52 1.51 -10.77
N THR A 249 6.06 0.29 -10.47
CA THR A 249 5.19 -0.45 -11.40
C THR A 249 3.70 -0.28 -11.13
N GLY A 250 3.33 0.44 -10.06
CA GLY A 250 1.93 0.45 -9.64
C GLY A 250 1.44 -0.98 -9.45
N ASP A 251 0.27 -1.25 -10.01
CA ASP A 251 -0.36 -2.58 -10.01
C ASP A 251 -0.12 -3.34 -11.33
N THR A 252 0.84 -2.94 -12.16
CA THR A 252 1.15 -3.68 -13.39
C THR A 252 1.77 -5.04 -13.06
N VAL A 253 2.86 -5.04 -12.28
CA VAL A 253 3.54 -6.24 -11.78
C VAL A 253 3.94 -6.04 -10.32
N PHE A 254 3.92 -7.12 -9.54
CA PHE A 254 4.33 -7.20 -8.15
C PHE A 254 5.62 -8.01 -8.00
N VAL A 255 6.13 -8.13 -6.79
CA VAL A 255 7.25 -9.06 -6.51
C VAL A 255 6.87 -10.49 -6.93
N ARG A 256 5.59 -10.82 -6.74
CA ARG A 256 5.01 -12.10 -7.20
C ARG A 256 3.67 -11.85 -7.85
N GLY A 257 3.61 -12.07 -9.17
CA GLY A 257 2.36 -11.96 -9.91
C GLY A 257 2.14 -10.59 -10.56
N VAL A 258 0.93 -10.36 -10.98
CA VAL A 258 0.47 -9.20 -11.75
C VAL A 258 -0.83 -8.65 -11.19
N GLY A 259 -1.16 -7.41 -11.53
CA GLY A 259 -2.45 -6.82 -11.22
C GLY A 259 -3.61 -7.53 -11.93
N ARG A 260 -4.74 -7.66 -11.24
CA ARG A 260 -5.96 -8.28 -11.79
C ARG A 260 -6.57 -7.42 -12.91
N PRO A 261 -6.94 -8.02 -14.06
CA PRO A 261 -7.43 -7.25 -15.21
C PRO A 261 -8.96 -7.07 -15.23
N ASP A 262 -9.70 -7.57 -14.22
CA ASP A 262 -11.17 -7.67 -14.28
C ASP A 262 -11.93 -6.48 -13.66
N LEU A 263 -11.23 -5.50 -13.09
CA LEU A 263 -11.85 -4.40 -12.34
C LEU A 263 -12.75 -3.47 -13.17
N THR A 264 -12.62 -3.48 -14.50
CA THR A 264 -13.41 -2.61 -15.38
C THR A 264 -14.48 -3.36 -16.16
N GLY A 265 -14.68 -4.65 -15.88
CA GLY A 265 -15.60 -5.51 -16.64
C GLY A 265 -15.11 -5.93 -18.03
N LYS A 266 -13.79 -5.72 -18.32
CA LYS A 266 -13.14 -6.03 -19.60
C LYS A 266 -11.95 -6.98 -19.41
N ALA A 267 -12.14 -8.02 -18.60
CA ALA A 267 -11.07 -8.88 -18.13
C ALA A 267 -10.21 -9.48 -19.25
N GLU A 268 -10.81 -10.02 -20.32
CA GLU A 268 -10.09 -10.63 -21.44
C GLU A 268 -9.30 -9.59 -22.27
N GLU A 269 -9.93 -8.40 -22.51
CA GLU A 269 -9.26 -7.29 -23.21
C GLU A 269 -8.03 -6.83 -22.43
N LEU A 270 -8.18 -6.60 -21.13
CA LEU A 270 -7.10 -6.13 -20.27
C LEU A 270 -6.04 -7.21 -19.98
N ALA A 271 -6.41 -8.47 -19.90
CA ALA A 271 -5.43 -9.57 -19.83
C ALA A 271 -4.57 -9.65 -21.09
N THR A 272 -5.17 -9.37 -22.27
CA THR A 272 -4.44 -9.28 -23.54
C THR A 272 -3.46 -8.10 -23.53
N GLU A 273 -3.92 -6.93 -23.09
CA GLU A 273 -3.04 -5.75 -22.93
C GLU A 273 -1.90 -6.03 -21.93
N LEU A 274 -2.20 -6.72 -20.82
CA LEU A 274 -1.19 -7.10 -19.83
C LEU A 274 -0.11 -8.02 -20.42
N TYR A 275 -0.50 -8.98 -21.26
CA TYR A 275 0.45 -9.81 -21.99
C TYR A 275 1.41 -8.96 -22.83
N HIS A 276 0.89 -8.04 -23.62
CA HIS A 276 1.72 -7.12 -24.41
C HIS A 276 2.55 -6.19 -23.54
N THR A 277 2.01 -5.70 -22.42
CA THR A 277 2.76 -4.91 -21.46
C THR A 277 3.97 -5.67 -20.92
N VAL A 278 3.78 -6.92 -20.52
CA VAL A 278 4.85 -7.77 -19.96
C VAL A 278 5.92 -8.09 -21.03
N HIS A 279 5.51 -8.56 -22.20
CA HIS A 279 6.44 -9.09 -23.19
C HIS A 279 7.04 -8.01 -24.12
N ASP A 280 6.28 -6.97 -24.46
CA ASP A 280 6.71 -5.99 -25.46
C ASP A 280 7.25 -4.71 -24.81
N ARG A 281 6.85 -4.36 -23.56
CA ARG A 281 7.26 -3.14 -22.90
C ARG A 281 8.16 -3.36 -21.68
N LEU A 282 7.85 -4.35 -20.84
CA LEU A 282 8.60 -4.60 -19.61
C LEU A 282 9.86 -5.44 -19.89
N ALA A 283 9.74 -6.55 -20.63
CA ALA A 283 10.85 -7.45 -20.93
C ALA A 283 12.05 -6.81 -21.65
N PRO A 284 11.89 -5.78 -22.50
CA PRO A 284 13.03 -5.08 -23.13
C PRO A 284 13.81 -4.14 -22.21
N LEU A 285 13.31 -3.84 -21.01
CA LEU A 285 14.01 -2.97 -20.05
C LEU A 285 15.25 -3.66 -19.48
N ASP A 286 16.13 -2.89 -18.84
CA ASP A 286 17.33 -3.42 -18.20
C ASP A 286 16.95 -4.46 -17.12
N PRO A 287 17.37 -5.72 -17.23
CA PRO A 287 17.03 -6.78 -16.29
C PRO A 287 17.50 -6.51 -14.85
N GLY A 288 18.50 -5.66 -14.64
CA GLY A 288 18.95 -5.21 -13.33
C GLY A 288 18.14 -4.07 -12.72
N THR A 289 17.11 -3.56 -13.41
CA THR A 289 16.24 -2.52 -12.88
C THR A 289 15.53 -3.01 -11.62
N MET A 290 15.60 -2.23 -10.53
CA MET A 290 14.83 -2.50 -9.31
C MET A 290 13.35 -2.25 -9.58
N VAL A 291 12.52 -3.23 -9.32
CA VAL A 291 11.05 -3.14 -9.41
C VAL A 291 10.47 -2.84 -8.03
N LEU A 292 9.66 -1.82 -7.96
CA LEU A 292 9.01 -1.29 -6.76
C LEU A 292 7.49 -1.20 -7.03
N PRO A 293 6.67 -2.16 -6.54
CA PRO A 293 5.24 -2.24 -6.83
C PRO A 293 4.40 -1.33 -5.91
N ALA A 294 3.08 -1.21 -6.18
CA ALA A 294 2.19 -0.51 -5.27
C ALA A 294 1.62 -1.40 -4.15
N HIS A 295 1.80 -2.72 -4.23
CA HIS A 295 1.27 -3.66 -3.23
C HIS A 295 2.20 -4.84 -2.97
N TRP A 296 1.96 -5.49 -1.80
CA TRP A 296 2.47 -6.83 -1.51
C TRP A 296 1.34 -7.69 -0.93
N SER A 297 1.47 -9.00 -1.07
CA SER A 297 0.48 -9.99 -0.58
C SER A 297 0.98 -10.71 0.68
N PHE A 298 2.27 -11.00 0.74
CA PHE A 298 2.85 -11.83 1.80
C PHE A 298 4.08 -11.17 2.43
N ALA A 299 4.28 -11.44 3.73
CA ALA A 299 5.43 -10.92 4.47
C ALA A 299 6.79 -11.35 3.88
N ASN A 300 6.85 -12.47 3.16
CA ASN A 300 8.09 -12.94 2.51
C ASN A 300 8.43 -12.19 1.20
N GLU A 301 7.62 -11.24 0.78
CA GLU A 301 7.93 -10.28 -0.30
C GLU A 301 8.71 -9.06 0.22
N ILE A 302 8.75 -8.88 1.55
CA ILE A 302 9.54 -7.84 2.19
C ILE A 302 11.00 -8.33 2.26
N ALA A 303 11.89 -7.63 1.59
CA ALA A 303 13.32 -7.93 1.59
C ALA A 303 13.97 -7.68 2.97
N PRO A 304 15.18 -8.20 3.24
CA PRO A 304 15.83 -8.03 4.53
C PRO A 304 16.12 -6.57 4.94
N ASP A 305 16.15 -5.65 3.98
CA ASP A 305 16.26 -4.19 4.20
C ASP A 305 14.93 -3.51 4.52
N GLY A 306 13.85 -4.29 4.58
CA GLY A 306 12.50 -3.82 4.87
C GLY A 306 11.74 -3.26 3.67
N LEU A 307 12.31 -3.26 2.47
CA LEU A 307 11.64 -2.83 1.24
C LEU A 307 10.87 -3.99 0.60
N VAL A 308 9.76 -3.66 -0.04
CA VAL A 308 9.07 -4.57 -0.98
C VAL A 308 9.64 -4.30 -2.36
N ARG A 309 10.51 -5.18 -2.83
CA ARG A 309 11.23 -4.99 -4.08
C ARG A 309 11.77 -6.29 -4.65
N THR A 310 12.04 -6.28 -5.95
CA THR A 310 12.75 -7.35 -6.65
C THR A 310 13.54 -6.77 -7.82
N GLU A 311 14.36 -7.55 -8.48
CA GLU A 311 14.97 -7.19 -9.76
C GLU A 311 14.04 -7.58 -10.91
N LEU A 312 14.04 -6.81 -11.99
CA LEU A 312 13.20 -7.07 -13.16
C LEU A 312 13.43 -8.48 -13.74
N ALA A 313 14.68 -8.95 -13.76
CA ALA A 313 14.99 -10.31 -14.19
C ALA A 313 14.24 -11.37 -13.38
N GLN A 314 14.12 -11.19 -12.07
CA GLN A 314 13.50 -12.17 -11.16
C GLN A 314 11.97 -12.26 -11.34
N ILE A 315 11.32 -11.22 -11.87
CA ILE A 315 9.90 -11.27 -12.21
C ILE A 315 9.63 -12.35 -13.26
N PHE A 316 10.53 -12.49 -14.22
CA PHE A 316 10.44 -13.49 -15.30
C PHE A 316 10.82 -14.93 -14.88
N ASP A 317 11.24 -15.15 -13.62
CA ASP A 317 11.33 -16.49 -13.03
C ASP A 317 9.94 -17.11 -12.75
N SER A 318 8.89 -16.27 -12.73
CA SER A 318 7.50 -16.73 -12.64
C SER A 318 7.06 -17.46 -13.91
N ALA A 319 6.43 -18.62 -13.74
CA ALA A 319 5.88 -19.39 -14.86
C ALA A 319 4.86 -18.58 -15.67
N LEU A 320 4.01 -17.80 -14.99
CA LEU A 320 3.03 -16.92 -15.62
C LEU A 320 3.71 -15.84 -16.48
N LEU A 321 4.68 -15.12 -15.93
CA LEU A 321 5.29 -13.96 -16.60
C LEU A 321 6.28 -14.38 -17.70
N SER A 322 6.79 -15.61 -17.66
CA SER A 322 7.61 -16.21 -18.71
C SER A 322 6.80 -16.99 -19.77
N GLU A 323 5.47 -17.12 -19.60
CA GLU A 323 4.62 -17.85 -20.57
C GLU A 323 4.52 -17.06 -21.89
N ALA A 324 5.11 -17.64 -22.92
CA ALA A 324 5.17 -17.01 -24.25
C ALA A 324 3.90 -17.23 -25.09
N ASP A 325 3.04 -18.19 -24.72
CA ASP A 325 1.75 -18.40 -25.37
C ASP A 325 0.69 -17.48 -24.75
N MET A 326 0.28 -16.48 -25.51
CA MET A 326 -0.70 -15.48 -25.06
C MET A 326 -2.02 -16.11 -24.60
N THR A 327 -2.50 -17.16 -25.27
CA THR A 327 -3.76 -17.83 -24.90
C THR A 327 -3.65 -18.46 -23.52
N ARG A 328 -2.55 -19.14 -23.24
CA ARG A 328 -2.29 -19.76 -21.93
C ARG A 328 -2.10 -18.71 -20.84
N PHE A 329 -1.38 -17.64 -21.12
CA PHE A 329 -1.21 -16.52 -20.18
C PHE A 329 -2.58 -15.95 -19.76
N ILE A 330 -3.45 -15.66 -20.74
CA ILE A 330 -4.80 -15.12 -20.49
C ILE A 330 -5.64 -16.14 -19.70
N GLU A 331 -5.68 -17.41 -20.11
CA GLU A 331 -6.42 -18.45 -19.43
C GLU A 331 -5.97 -18.63 -17.97
N GLU A 332 -4.68 -18.63 -17.70
CA GLU A 332 -4.12 -18.77 -16.36
C GLU A 332 -4.55 -17.59 -15.47
N ILE A 333 -4.43 -16.36 -15.95
CA ILE A 333 -4.89 -15.18 -15.21
C ILE A 333 -6.37 -15.26 -14.91
N LEU A 334 -7.22 -15.45 -15.93
CA LEU A 334 -8.67 -15.38 -15.76
C LEU A 334 -9.23 -16.51 -14.89
N THR A 335 -8.58 -17.69 -14.89
CA THR A 335 -9.00 -18.81 -14.03
C THR A 335 -8.53 -18.69 -12.58
N SER A 336 -7.52 -17.88 -12.32
CA SER A 336 -6.92 -17.70 -10.99
C SER A 336 -7.48 -16.49 -10.21
N LEU A 337 -8.34 -15.67 -10.83
CA LEU A 337 -8.88 -14.47 -10.21
C LEU A 337 -9.77 -14.81 -9.01
N PRO A 338 -9.46 -14.28 -7.80
CA PRO A 338 -10.40 -14.30 -6.69
C PRO A 338 -11.56 -13.34 -6.95
N SER A 339 -12.71 -13.52 -6.28
CA SER A 339 -13.81 -12.55 -6.34
C SER A 339 -13.29 -11.15 -5.95
N ALA A 340 -13.67 -10.13 -6.73
CA ALA A 340 -13.33 -8.75 -6.35
C ALA A 340 -14.15 -8.34 -5.13
N PRO A 341 -13.57 -7.58 -4.18
CA PRO A 341 -14.33 -6.99 -3.09
C PRO A 341 -15.45 -6.06 -3.60
N ASP A 342 -16.63 -6.13 -2.96
CA ASP A 342 -17.79 -5.31 -3.33
C ASP A 342 -17.51 -3.79 -3.23
N THR A 343 -16.54 -3.40 -2.41
CA THR A 343 -16.15 -1.99 -2.21
C THR A 343 -15.36 -1.39 -3.37
N TYR A 344 -14.74 -2.22 -4.22
CA TYR A 344 -13.81 -1.76 -5.26
C TYR A 344 -14.45 -0.82 -6.29
N ASP A 345 -15.65 -1.12 -6.74
CA ASP A 345 -16.37 -0.25 -7.67
C ASP A 345 -16.67 1.12 -7.05
N THR A 346 -17.07 1.15 -5.76
CA THR A 346 -17.32 2.40 -5.05
C THR A 346 -16.05 3.22 -4.88
N ILE A 347 -14.94 2.59 -4.48
CA ILE A 347 -13.64 3.25 -4.33
C ILE A 347 -13.19 3.88 -5.66
N ARG A 348 -13.29 3.14 -6.77
CA ARG A 348 -12.97 3.66 -8.10
C ARG A 348 -13.84 4.85 -8.50
N LEU A 349 -15.14 4.83 -8.19
CA LEU A 349 -16.03 5.97 -8.45
C LEU A 349 -15.62 7.19 -7.63
N VAL A 350 -15.23 7.01 -6.37
CA VAL A 350 -14.73 8.10 -5.50
C VAL A 350 -13.41 8.64 -6.05
N ASN A 351 -12.43 7.80 -6.32
CA ASN A 351 -11.11 8.20 -6.82
C ASN A 351 -11.17 8.85 -8.21
N SER A 352 -12.10 8.43 -9.06
CA SER A 352 -12.35 9.11 -10.35
C SER A 352 -13.18 10.39 -10.24
N GLY A 353 -13.60 10.78 -9.02
CA GLY A 353 -14.40 11.98 -8.79
C GLY A 353 -15.86 11.88 -9.26
N ARG A 354 -16.38 10.68 -9.51
CA ARG A 354 -17.74 10.43 -9.96
C ARG A 354 -18.73 10.23 -8.83
N GLN A 355 -18.23 9.97 -7.62
CA GLN A 355 -19.01 9.83 -6.40
C GLN A 355 -18.29 10.54 -5.25
N ALA A 356 -19.07 11.20 -4.38
CA ALA A 356 -18.57 11.69 -3.10
C ALA A 356 -18.78 10.61 -2.03
N ALA A 357 -17.91 10.57 -1.04
CA ALA A 357 -18.06 9.74 0.14
C ALA A 357 -17.76 10.57 1.40
N SER A 358 -18.49 10.31 2.48
CA SER A 358 -18.23 10.88 3.81
C SER A 358 -17.00 10.22 4.45
N ALA A 359 -16.48 10.83 5.53
CA ALA A 359 -15.34 10.26 6.25
C ALA A 359 -15.63 8.85 6.79
N ASP A 360 -16.82 8.62 7.35
CA ASP A 360 -17.23 7.32 7.87
C ASP A 360 -17.36 6.26 6.76
N GLU A 361 -17.89 6.66 5.58
CA GLU A 361 -17.94 5.76 4.41
C GLU A 361 -16.54 5.42 3.92
N ILE A 362 -15.63 6.38 3.88
CA ILE A 362 -14.23 6.15 3.47
C ILE A 362 -13.54 5.17 4.43
N GLU A 363 -13.72 5.31 5.74
CA GLU A 363 -13.16 4.39 6.71
C GLU A 363 -13.68 2.95 6.47
N PHE A 364 -14.98 2.79 6.24
CA PHE A 364 -15.59 1.50 5.92
C PHE A 364 -15.06 0.91 4.60
N LEU A 365 -14.90 1.71 3.55
CA LEU A 365 -14.41 1.28 2.23
C LEU A 365 -12.97 0.76 2.29
N GLU A 366 -12.17 1.24 3.23
CA GLU A 366 -10.77 0.87 3.38
C GLU A 366 -10.50 -0.27 4.39
N ILE A 367 -11.53 -0.97 4.88
CA ILE A 367 -11.35 -2.12 5.78
C ILE A 367 -10.68 -3.28 5.02
N GLY A 368 -9.66 -3.87 5.65
CA GLY A 368 -8.96 -5.04 5.15
C GLY A 368 -7.86 -4.76 4.12
N LYS A 369 -7.05 -5.80 3.84
CA LYS A 369 -5.96 -5.74 2.86
C LYS A 369 -6.46 -5.58 1.44
N ASN A 370 -5.59 -5.09 0.55
CA ASN A 370 -5.86 -5.08 -0.88
C ASN A 370 -6.00 -6.51 -1.44
N GLN A 371 -6.72 -6.62 -2.57
CA GLN A 371 -6.88 -7.84 -3.36
C GLN A 371 -6.64 -7.54 -4.84
N CYS A 372 -5.65 -6.69 -5.13
CA CYS A 372 -5.34 -6.23 -6.47
C CYS A 372 -4.51 -7.24 -7.30
N ALA A 373 -3.91 -8.24 -6.65
CA ALA A 373 -3.16 -9.27 -7.37
C ALA A 373 -4.09 -10.30 -8.03
N ALA A 374 -3.79 -10.63 -9.30
CA ALA A 374 -4.30 -11.82 -9.94
C ALA A 374 -3.46 -13.00 -9.45
N SER A 375 -4.07 -13.89 -8.68
CA SER A 375 -3.49 -15.12 -8.11
C SER A 375 -2.04 -15.01 -7.63
N THR A 376 -1.86 -15.36 -6.42
CA THR A 376 -0.56 -15.67 -5.84
C THR A 376 -0.53 -17.18 -5.59
N THR A 377 0.13 -17.92 -6.46
CA THR A 377 0.56 -19.26 -6.08
C THR A 377 1.61 -19.11 -4.98
N THR A 378 1.27 -19.62 -3.79
CA THR A 378 2.14 -19.72 -2.61
C THR A 378 3.47 -20.40 -2.92
#